data_4c4cfb495b461962c2f9ce2f69dc7a10
#
_entry.id   4c4cfb495b461962c2f9ce2f69dc7a10
#
_cell.length_a   1.000
_cell.length_b   1.000
_cell.length_c   1.000
_cell.angle_alpha   90.00
_cell.angle_beta   90.00
_cell.angle_gamma   90.00
#
_symmetry.space_group_name_H-M   'P 1'
#
loop_
_entity.id
_entity.type
_entity.pdbx_description
1 polymer ?
#
loop_
_entity_poly.entity_id
_entity_poly.type
_entity_poly.pdbx_seq_one_letter_code
_entity_poly.pdbx_strand_id
1 'polypeptide(L)'
;MGRSVPWSVSRQAKNVRVTLSVLVVLAVVLELAAGAGMAYVAGFALVRAVLGQFDWVWLPVLCGSLAVAFAGYYYAYRGIFRVGGGPRLTRTQGLAVVAAGFGGFLAHAGGNLDKYALEAAGLDEVDARTRVLALAGLEYGVLSIGGTVTAIVMLFAGAHVPLSFTVPWAVIPVPGFLAGFWAAERYRDRIRPGPGWRGLPGSVLESVHLIRILFTHPRRWGYAWLGMALFWTMEAVTVWAGLAAFGYPMNGADLFVGFATGTVFTRRTGPLAGAGVLTVVLPAAIWACGAPFAVAVAGVFAYRVLAFWLPMPLSLAALPTLRAMNAATYHREKSPLLTSRPLTGAAPSRALAPLTGPCGPGAPYALI
;
A
#
# COMPACT_ATOMS: atom_id res chain seq x y z
N MET A 1 41.81 20.61 7.68
CA MET A 1 40.70 21.57 7.76
C MET A 1 39.37 20.81 7.78
N GLY A 2 38.85 20.55 8.99
CA GLY A 2 37.58 19.86 9.21
C GLY A 2 36.41 20.82 8.93
N ARG A 3 35.61 20.55 7.91
CA ARG A 3 34.36 21.26 7.69
C ARG A 3 33.34 20.80 8.75
N SER A 4 33.03 21.69 9.70
CA SER A 4 31.94 21.52 10.64
C SER A 4 30.61 21.34 9.89
N VAL A 5 29.90 20.22 10.17
CA VAL A 5 28.55 19.96 9.67
C VAL A 5 27.63 21.10 10.16
N PRO A 6 26.84 21.75 9.28
CA PRO A 6 26.01 22.88 9.69
C PRO A 6 25.02 22.46 10.78
N TRP A 7 24.94 23.24 11.85
CA TRP A 7 24.05 23.03 13.02
C TRP A 7 22.55 22.87 12.68
N SER A 8 22.13 23.34 11.50
CA SER A 8 20.76 23.20 11.00
C SER A 8 20.36 21.75 10.74
N VAL A 9 21.24 20.93 10.20
CA VAL A 9 20.99 19.51 9.87
C VAL A 9 20.79 18.66 11.14
N SER A 10 21.54 18.97 12.22
CA SER A 10 21.42 18.22 13.47
C SER A 10 20.12 18.52 14.23
N ARG A 11 19.64 19.76 14.20
CA ARG A 11 18.35 20.16 14.80
C ARG A 11 17.16 19.54 14.05
N GLN A 12 17.22 19.56 12.72
CA GLN A 12 16.16 18.97 11.89
C GLN A 12 16.06 17.46 12.07
N ALA A 13 17.18 16.74 12.16
CA ALA A 13 17.22 15.31 12.45
C ALA A 13 16.70 14.97 13.86
N LYS A 14 16.98 15.84 14.85
CA LYS A 14 16.50 15.66 16.24
C LYS A 14 14.98 15.90 16.33
N ASN A 15 14.47 16.95 15.68
CA ASN A 15 13.04 17.23 15.65
C ASN A 15 12.26 16.12 14.94
N VAL A 16 12.76 15.57 13.83
CA VAL A 16 12.15 14.43 13.12
C VAL A 16 12.08 13.19 14.02
N ARG A 17 13.13 12.88 14.79
CA ARG A 17 13.12 11.73 15.71
C ARG A 17 12.10 11.90 16.84
N VAL A 18 12.02 13.09 17.45
CA VAL A 18 11.06 13.37 18.51
C VAL A 18 9.62 13.26 17.99
N THR A 19 9.35 13.84 16.82
CA THR A 19 8.02 13.76 16.19
C THR A 19 7.65 12.30 15.89
N LEU A 20 8.58 11.50 15.38
CA LEU A 20 8.36 10.08 15.10
C LEU A 20 7.99 9.30 16.35
N SER A 21 8.77 9.47 17.44
CA SER A 21 8.51 8.77 18.69
C SER A 21 7.15 9.14 19.28
N VAL A 22 6.75 10.41 19.20
CA VAL A 22 5.44 10.88 19.67
C VAL A 22 4.31 10.24 18.87
N LEU A 23 4.43 10.17 17.54
CA LEU A 23 3.44 9.54 16.67
C LEU A 23 3.30 8.04 16.95
N VAL A 24 4.41 7.34 17.20
CA VAL A 24 4.39 5.93 17.63
C VAL A 24 3.62 5.76 18.91
N VAL A 25 4.00 6.52 19.95
CA VAL A 25 3.34 6.44 21.26
C VAL A 25 1.84 6.74 21.10
N LEU A 26 1.48 7.76 20.33
CA LEU A 26 0.09 8.12 20.10
C LEU A 26 -0.66 6.99 19.38
N ALA A 27 -0.08 6.38 18.34
CA ALA A 27 -0.70 5.25 17.64
C ALA A 27 -0.91 4.05 18.57
N VAL A 28 0.07 3.72 19.42
CA VAL A 28 -0.03 2.66 20.41
C VAL A 28 -1.12 2.95 21.45
N VAL A 29 -1.15 4.18 21.97
CA VAL A 29 -2.17 4.60 22.95
C VAL A 29 -3.57 4.54 22.35
N LEU A 30 -3.74 5.03 21.11
CA LEU A 30 -5.04 4.96 20.42
C LEU A 30 -5.48 3.52 20.15
N GLU A 31 -4.56 2.64 19.76
CA GLU A 31 -4.86 1.22 19.52
C GLU A 31 -5.29 0.52 20.83
N LEU A 32 -4.55 0.73 21.91
CA LEU A 32 -4.88 0.17 23.22
C LEU A 32 -6.19 0.72 23.77
N ALA A 33 -6.41 2.04 23.66
CA ALA A 33 -7.64 2.69 24.10
C ALA A 33 -8.85 2.18 23.30
N ALA A 34 -8.72 2.03 21.99
CA ALA A 34 -9.76 1.47 21.12
C ALA A 34 -10.07 0.01 21.50
N GLY A 35 -9.04 -0.83 21.70
CA GLY A 35 -9.20 -2.21 22.14
C GLY A 35 -9.88 -2.32 23.50
N ALA A 36 -9.46 -1.51 24.47
CA ALA A 36 -10.08 -1.45 25.79
C ALA A 36 -11.54 -0.95 25.73
N GLY A 37 -11.81 0.09 24.90
CA GLY A 37 -13.16 0.58 24.68
C GLY A 37 -14.09 -0.45 24.06
N MET A 38 -13.63 -1.20 23.06
CA MET A 38 -14.39 -2.28 22.45
C MET A 38 -14.63 -3.44 23.42
N ALA A 39 -13.64 -3.81 24.23
CA ALA A 39 -13.79 -4.82 25.29
C ALA A 39 -14.78 -4.36 26.38
N TYR A 40 -14.79 -3.07 26.72
CA TYR A 40 -15.77 -2.50 27.64
C TYR A 40 -17.20 -2.60 27.07
N VAL A 41 -17.42 -2.20 25.83
CA VAL A 41 -18.74 -2.24 25.17
C VAL A 41 -19.22 -3.69 24.99
N ALA A 42 -18.30 -4.63 24.69
CA ALA A 42 -18.62 -6.06 24.59
C ALA A 42 -18.83 -6.74 25.95
N GLY A 43 -18.42 -6.10 27.04
CA GLY A 43 -18.39 -6.64 28.39
C GLY A 43 -17.07 -7.36 28.68
N PHE A 44 -16.24 -6.78 29.56
CA PHE A 44 -14.89 -7.34 29.88
C PHE A 44 -14.92 -8.80 30.33
N ALA A 45 -15.90 -9.19 31.15
CA ALA A 45 -16.03 -10.58 31.60
C ALA A 45 -16.26 -11.55 30.42
N LEU A 46 -17.10 -11.15 29.48
CA LEU A 46 -17.41 -11.93 28.30
C LEU A 46 -16.21 -12.04 27.35
N VAL A 47 -15.54 -10.91 27.07
CA VAL A 47 -14.31 -10.91 26.23
C VAL A 47 -13.21 -11.75 26.89
N ARG A 48 -13.02 -11.64 28.19
CA ARG A 48 -12.05 -12.46 28.93
C ARG A 48 -12.37 -13.95 28.84
N ALA A 49 -13.66 -14.33 28.96
CA ALA A 49 -14.09 -15.72 28.82
C ALA A 49 -13.81 -16.25 27.40
N VAL A 50 -14.09 -15.44 26.36
CA VAL A 50 -13.79 -15.79 24.96
C VAL A 50 -12.29 -15.92 24.74
N LEU A 51 -11.47 -14.98 25.24
CA LEU A 51 -10.00 -15.05 25.12
C LEU A 51 -9.41 -16.33 25.76
N GLY A 52 -10.03 -16.82 26.83
CA GLY A 52 -9.65 -18.10 27.47
C GLY A 52 -9.94 -19.35 26.63
N GLN A 53 -10.74 -19.23 25.58
CA GLN A 53 -11.12 -20.33 24.68
C GLN A 53 -10.23 -20.41 23.41
N PHE A 54 -9.14 -19.64 23.35
CA PHE A 54 -8.27 -19.61 22.18
C PHE A 54 -7.71 -20.98 21.83
N ASP A 55 -8.06 -21.48 20.67
CA ASP A 55 -7.54 -22.74 20.14
C ASP A 55 -6.24 -22.50 19.35
N TRP A 56 -5.13 -22.94 19.94
CA TRP A 56 -3.77 -22.76 19.41
C TRP A 56 -3.52 -23.48 18.08
N VAL A 57 -4.39 -24.40 17.66
CA VAL A 57 -4.33 -25.06 16.35
C VAL A 57 -4.43 -24.03 15.21
N TRP A 58 -5.08 -22.90 15.44
CA TRP A 58 -5.24 -21.83 14.45
C TRP A 58 -4.04 -20.89 14.33
N LEU A 59 -3.12 -20.91 15.29
CA LEU A 59 -1.96 -20.00 15.26
C LEU A 59 -1.07 -20.17 14.01
N PRO A 60 -0.77 -21.39 13.51
CA PRO A 60 -0.05 -21.57 12.25
C PRO A 60 -0.80 -21.00 11.05
N VAL A 61 -2.14 -21.08 11.02
CA VAL A 61 -2.95 -20.49 9.94
C VAL A 61 -2.89 -18.97 10.00
N LEU A 62 -3.03 -18.39 11.19
CA LEU A 62 -2.90 -16.94 11.42
C LEU A 62 -1.55 -16.41 10.96
N CYS A 63 -0.44 -17.03 11.39
CA CYS A 63 0.90 -16.63 11.02
C CYS A 63 1.21 -16.88 9.54
N GLY A 64 0.78 -18.02 9.02
CA GLY A 64 1.01 -18.44 7.64
C GLY A 64 0.28 -17.54 6.63
N SER A 65 -1.02 -17.27 6.88
CA SER A 65 -1.80 -16.38 6.02
C SER A 65 -1.23 -14.97 5.99
N LEU A 66 -0.80 -14.43 7.13
CA LEU A 66 -0.15 -13.12 7.17
C LEU A 66 1.18 -13.10 6.40
N ALA A 67 2.02 -14.13 6.53
CA ALA A 67 3.27 -14.23 5.77
C ALA A 67 3.01 -14.28 4.26
N VAL A 68 1.99 -15.02 3.83
CA VAL A 68 1.57 -15.09 2.42
C VAL A 68 0.97 -13.75 1.97
N ALA A 69 0.22 -13.05 2.82
CA ALA A 69 -0.28 -11.70 2.55
C ALA A 69 0.88 -10.73 2.27
N PHE A 70 1.92 -10.73 3.09
CA PHE A 70 3.11 -9.90 2.87
C PHE A 70 3.83 -10.24 1.57
N ALA A 71 3.95 -11.51 1.22
CA ALA A 71 4.50 -11.93 -0.06
C ALA A 71 3.64 -11.41 -1.22
N GLY A 72 2.32 -11.52 -1.14
CA GLY A 72 1.38 -10.96 -2.12
C GLY A 72 1.56 -9.46 -2.30
N TYR A 73 1.63 -8.71 -1.20
CA TYR A 73 1.86 -7.27 -1.23
C TYR A 73 3.22 -6.90 -1.86
N TYR A 74 4.28 -7.65 -1.56
CA TYR A 74 5.58 -7.45 -2.18
C TYR A 74 5.53 -7.58 -3.71
N TYR A 75 4.80 -8.57 -4.24
CA TYR A 75 4.63 -8.72 -5.69
C TYR A 75 3.83 -7.56 -6.30
N ALA A 76 2.77 -7.11 -5.63
CA ALA A 76 2.01 -5.94 -6.06
C ALA A 76 2.89 -4.67 -6.10
N TYR A 77 3.65 -4.45 -5.04
CA TYR A 77 4.61 -3.35 -4.90
C TYR A 77 5.63 -3.36 -6.03
N ARG A 78 6.26 -4.52 -6.27
CA ARG A 78 7.23 -4.70 -7.35
C ARG A 78 6.65 -4.42 -8.73
N GLY A 79 5.39 -4.76 -8.97
CA GLY A 79 4.71 -4.51 -10.24
C GLY A 79 4.47 -3.03 -10.48
N ILE A 80 3.85 -2.35 -9.53
CA ILE A 80 3.56 -0.90 -9.59
C ILE A 80 4.84 -0.09 -9.77
N PHE A 81 5.92 -0.45 -9.10
CA PHE A 81 7.15 0.33 -9.19
C PHE A 81 7.89 0.15 -10.50
N ARG A 82 7.69 -0.96 -11.19
CA ARG A 82 8.34 -1.27 -12.47
C ARG A 82 7.52 -0.89 -13.70
N VAL A 83 6.19 -0.73 -13.55
CA VAL A 83 5.33 -0.35 -14.67
C VAL A 83 5.73 1.01 -15.22
N GLY A 84 5.66 1.21 -16.55
CA GLY A 84 6.03 2.48 -17.18
C GLY A 84 7.52 2.85 -17.04
N GLY A 85 8.43 1.87 -16.93
CA GLY A 85 9.88 2.15 -16.89
C GLY A 85 10.46 2.50 -15.53
N GLY A 86 9.72 2.28 -14.43
CA GLY A 86 10.18 2.57 -13.07
C GLY A 86 11.38 1.73 -12.59
N PRO A 87 11.97 2.08 -11.44
CA PRO A 87 13.23 1.53 -10.97
C PRO A 87 13.12 0.05 -10.62
N ARG A 88 14.24 -0.65 -10.74
CA ARG A 88 14.38 -2.06 -10.35
C ARG A 88 15.00 -2.12 -8.95
N LEU A 89 14.17 -2.21 -7.93
CA LEU A 89 14.65 -2.51 -6.59
C LEU A 89 15.17 -3.95 -6.51
N THR A 90 16.26 -4.15 -5.78
CA THR A 90 16.73 -5.51 -5.41
C THR A 90 15.69 -6.18 -4.51
N ARG A 91 15.76 -7.50 -4.34
CA ARG A 91 14.83 -8.23 -3.46
C ARG A 91 14.89 -7.71 -2.02
N THR A 92 16.08 -7.49 -1.51
CA THR A 92 16.31 -6.96 -0.15
C THR A 92 15.75 -5.54 0.02
N GLN A 93 15.96 -4.65 -0.95
CA GLN A 93 15.40 -3.30 -0.93
C GLN A 93 13.87 -3.32 -0.95
N GLY A 94 13.28 -4.11 -1.86
CA GLY A 94 11.82 -4.24 -1.94
C GLY A 94 11.19 -4.81 -0.66
N LEU A 95 11.80 -5.85 -0.07
CA LEU A 95 11.35 -6.42 1.20
C LEU A 95 11.50 -5.43 2.36
N ALA A 96 12.61 -4.69 2.41
CA ALA A 96 12.83 -3.67 3.44
C ALA A 96 11.78 -2.55 3.36
N VAL A 97 11.43 -2.10 2.13
CA VAL A 97 10.41 -1.07 1.95
C VAL A 97 9.03 -1.59 2.35
N VAL A 98 8.66 -2.81 1.94
CA VAL A 98 7.39 -3.43 2.33
C VAL A 98 7.33 -3.63 3.84
N ALA A 99 8.36 -4.20 4.47
CA ALA A 99 8.42 -4.38 5.93
C ALA A 99 8.32 -3.05 6.67
N ALA A 100 9.02 -2.02 6.20
CA ALA A 100 8.92 -0.68 6.75
C ALA A 100 7.54 -0.06 6.54
N GLY A 101 6.90 -0.27 5.39
CA GLY A 101 5.55 0.19 5.07
C GLY A 101 4.49 -0.42 5.97
N PHE A 102 4.60 -1.71 6.29
CA PHE A 102 3.68 -2.40 7.20
C PHE A 102 3.85 -2.01 8.67
N GLY A 103 5.06 -1.63 9.09
CA GLY A 103 5.31 -1.04 10.40
C GLY A 103 5.27 0.49 10.41
N GLY A 104 4.96 1.10 9.30
CA GLY A 104 5.10 2.54 9.03
C GLY A 104 3.97 3.43 9.55
N PHE A 105 3.05 2.90 10.39
CA PHE A 105 2.26 3.78 11.25
C PHE A 105 3.13 4.73 12.04
N LEU A 106 4.39 4.33 12.17
CA LEU A 106 5.42 5.06 12.89
C LEU A 106 5.71 6.45 12.34
N ALA A 107 5.26 6.78 11.13
CA ALA A 107 5.82 7.96 10.51
C ALA A 107 4.86 8.79 9.64
N HIS A 108 3.55 8.83 9.86
CA HIS A 108 2.65 9.41 8.85
C HIS A 108 2.76 8.69 7.48
N ALA A 109 3.17 7.44 7.47
CA ALA A 109 4.24 7.09 6.61
C ALA A 109 3.83 6.05 5.60
N GLY A 110 2.61 5.53 5.64
CA GLY A 110 2.24 4.57 4.61
C GLY A 110 2.64 5.07 3.20
N GLY A 111 2.14 6.21 2.78
CA GLY A 111 2.50 6.81 1.49
C GLY A 111 3.81 7.58 1.47
N ASN A 112 4.22 8.21 2.57
CA ASN A 112 5.44 9.01 2.62
C ASN A 112 6.71 8.15 2.67
N LEU A 113 6.67 6.99 3.33
CA LEU A 113 7.79 6.07 3.35
C LEU A 113 8.01 5.42 2.00
N ASP A 114 6.92 5.01 1.32
CA ASP A 114 6.97 4.49 -0.04
C ASP A 114 7.54 5.54 -1.01
N LYS A 115 7.06 6.79 -0.90
CA LYS A 115 7.58 7.92 -1.66
C LYS A 115 9.08 8.12 -1.41
N TYR A 116 9.50 8.18 -0.14
CA TYR A 116 10.90 8.32 0.24
C TYR A 116 11.78 7.18 -0.30
N ALA A 117 11.31 5.94 -0.25
CA ALA A 117 12.04 4.80 -0.79
C ALA A 117 12.19 4.86 -2.31
N LEU A 118 11.18 5.37 -3.02
CA LEU A 118 11.22 5.56 -4.47
C LEU A 118 12.15 6.71 -4.86
N GLU A 119 12.12 7.81 -4.12
CA GLU A 119 13.09 8.92 -4.29
C GLU A 119 14.51 8.45 -4.04
N ALA A 120 14.73 7.65 -2.98
CA ALA A 120 16.02 7.00 -2.72
C ALA A 120 16.44 6.00 -3.80
N ALA A 121 15.51 5.48 -4.60
CA ALA A 121 15.79 4.65 -5.77
C ALA A 121 16.01 5.46 -7.05
N GLY A 122 15.98 6.81 -6.98
CA GLY A 122 16.29 7.73 -8.07
C GLY A 122 15.09 8.22 -8.87
N LEU A 123 13.86 8.09 -8.35
CA LEU A 123 12.70 8.75 -8.93
C LEU A 123 12.59 10.20 -8.44
N ASP A 124 12.06 11.07 -9.30
CA ASP A 124 11.66 12.39 -8.86
C ASP A 124 10.41 12.36 -7.96
N GLU A 125 10.15 13.46 -7.26
CA GLU A 125 9.05 13.58 -6.30
C GLU A 125 7.67 13.29 -6.93
N VAL A 126 7.45 13.72 -8.16
CA VAL A 126 6.16 13.61 -8.85
C VAL A 126 5.91 12.15 -9.26
N ASP A 127 6.91 11.49 -9.84
CA ASP A 127 6.84 10.08 -10.23
C ASP A 127 6.72 9.17 -9.02
N ALA A 128 7.47 9.43 -7.94
CA ALA A 128 7.38 8.69 -6.70
C ALA A 128 5.95 8.78 -6.11
N ARG A 129 5.39 9.98 -6.03
CA ARG A 129 4.02 10.22 -5.57
C ARG A 129 2.98 9.51 -6.46
N THR A 130 3.12 9.60 -7.77
CA THR A 130 2.21 8.96 -8.74
C THR A 130 2.17 7.45 -8.54
N ARG A 131 3.32 6.80 -8.30
CA ARG A 131 3.39 5.36 -8.05
C ARG A 131 2.82 4.95 -6.70
N VAL A 132 3.00 5.77 -5.68
CA VAL A 132 2.36 5.55 -4.37
C VAL A 132 0.84 5.65 -4.49
N LEU A 133 0.32 6.62 -5.24
CA LEU A 133 -1.11 6.72 -5.54
C LEU A 133 -1.61 5.53 -6.36
N ALA A 134 -0.81 5.05 -7.34
CA ALA A 134 -1.15 3.86 -8.13
C ALA A 134 -1.18 2.60 -7.26
N LEU A 135 -0.28 2.45 -6.30
CA LEU A 135 -0.30 1.35 -5.33
C LEU A 135 -1.56 1.39 -4.47
N ALA A 136 -1.93 2.58 -3.95
CA ALA A 136 -3.16 2.76 -3.20
C ALA A 136 -4.40 2.46 -4.06
N GLY A 137 -4.43 2.94 -5.30
CA GLY A 137 -5.51 2.66 -6.24
C GLY A 137 -5.62 1.17 -6.60
N LEU A 138 -4.51 0.44 -6.74
CA LEU A 138 -4.51 -1.02 -6.93
C LEU A 138 -5.05 -1.73 -5.68
N GLU A 139 -4.61 -1.31 -4.49
CA GLU A 139 -5.02 -1.86 -3.21
C GLU A 139 -6.54 -1.79 -3.03
N TYR A 140 -7.11 -0.59 -3.13
CA TYR A 140 -8.57 -0.41 -3.03
C TYR A 140 -9.32 -0.97 -4.23
N GLY A 141 -8.74 -0.93 -5.41
CA GLY A 141 -9.32 -1.48 -6.63
C GLY A 141 -9.58 -2.98 -6.52
N VAL A 142 -8.59 -3.73 -6.09
CA VAL A 142 -8.71 -5.20 -5.94
C VAL A 142 -9.66 -5.55 -4.80
N LEU A 143 -9.58 -4.85 -3.65
CA LEU A 143 -10.54 -5.03 -2.56
C LEU A 143 -11.98 -4.78 -3.01
N SER A 144 -12.18 -3.72 -3.79
CA SER A 144 -13.50 -3.35 -4.31
C SER A 144 -14.05 -4.38 -5.30
N ILE A 145 -13.21 -4.93 -6.17
CA ILE A 145 -13.61 -6.03 -7.07
C ILE A 145 -14.05 -7.25 -6.24
N GLY A 146 -13.25 -7.65 -5.26
CA GLY A 146 -13.59 -8.75 -4.35
C GLY A 146 -14.89 -8.50 -3.60
N GLY A 147 -15.06 -7.30 -3.02
CA GLY A 147 -16.26 -6.87 -2.33
C GLY A 147 -17.51 -6.88 -3.23
N THR A 148 -17.39 -6.36 -4.46
CA THR A 148 -18.47 -6.35 -5.43
C THR A 148 -18.90 -7.76 -5.83
N VAL A 149 -17.93 -8.63 -6.18
CA VAL A 149 -18.24 -10.03 -6.57
C VAL A 149 -18.93 -10.75 -5.41
N THR A 150 -18.39 -10.65 -4.20
CA THR A 150 -18.97 -11.27 -3.02
C THR A 150 -20.38 -10.73 -2.72
N ALA A 151 -20.56 -9.41 -2.77
CA ALA A 151 -21.87 -8.78 -2.52
C ALA A 151 -22.93 -9.20 -3.56
N ILE A 152 -22.56 -9.28 -4.82
CA ILE A 152 -23.45 -9.76 -5.89
C ILE A 152 -23.85 -11.23 -5.63
N VAL A 153 -22.87 -12.09 -5.35
CA VAL A 153 -23.16 -13.51 -5.02
C VAL A 153 -24.10 -13.62 -3.85
N MET A 154 -23.91 -12.84 -2.79
CA MET A 154 -24.76 -12.85 -1.59
C MET A 154 -26.18 -12.36 -1.88
N LEU A 155 -26.35 -11.33 -2.72
CA LEU A 155 -27.68 -10.85 -3.12
C LEU A 155 -28.47 -11.93 -3.88
N PHE A 156 -27.80 -12.70 -4.75
CA PHE A 156 -28.46 -13.82 -5.46
C PHE A 156 -28.68 -15.04 -4.58
N ALA A 157 -27.81 -15.28 -3.60
CA ALA A 157 -27.95 -16.41 -2.68
C ALA A 157 -28.97 -16.17 -1.54
N GLY A 158 -29.53 -14.98 -1.42
CA GLY A 158 -30.48 -14.62 -0.36
C GLY A 158 -29.82 -14.59 1.03
N ALA A 159 -28.55 -14.23 1.12
CA ALA A 159 -27.78 -14.20 2.37
C ALA A 159 -28.31 -13.15 3.37
N HIS A 160 -28.14 -13.40 4.65
CA HIS A 160 -28.72 -12.59 5.75
C HIS A 160 -27.87 -11.37 6.14
N VAL A 161 -26.87 -10.99 5.33
CA VAL A 161 -26.04 -9.79 5.60
C VAL A 161 -26.84 -8.51 5.35
N PRO A 162 -26.66 -7.46 6.18
CA PRO A 162 -27.39 -6.22 6.03
C PRO A 162 -27.25 -5.62 4.62
N LEU A 163 -28.37 -5.30 3.98
CA LEU A 163 -28.41 -4.65 2.66
C LEU A 163 -27.62 -3.34 2.66
N SER A 164 -27.50 -2.66 3.80
CA SER A 164 -26.66 -1.46 3.99
C SER A 164 -25.19 -1.67 3.70
N PHE A 165 -24.67 -2.89 3.78
CA PHE A 165 -23.31 -3.23 3.37
C PHE A 165 -23.27 -3.82 1.96
N THR A 166 -24.18 -4.76 1.67
CA THR A 166 -24.16 -5.53 0.42
C THR A 166 -24.45 -4.65 -0.80
N VAL A 167 -25.47 -3.78 -0.72
CA VAL A 167 -25.86 -2.91 -1.86
C VAL A 167 -24.77 -1.90 -2.24
N PRO A 168 -24.15 -1.15 -1.32
CA PRO A 168 -23.04 -0.26 -1.67
C PRO A 168 -21.89 -0.97 -2.37
N TRP A 169 -21.48 -2.15 -1.88
CA TRP A 169 -20.44 -2.94 -2.53
C TRP A 169 -20.84 -3.45 -3.91
N ALA A 170 -22.09 -3.82 -4.12
CA ALA A 170 -22.58 -4.29 -5.42
C ALA A 170 -22.65 -3.15 -6.46
N VAL A 171 -22.97 -1.92 -6.04
CA VAL A 171 -23.34 -0.82 -6.96
C VAL A 171 -22.23 0.22 -7.14
N ILE A 172 -21.52 0.63 -6.07
CA ILE A 172 -20.64 1.80 -6.11
C ILE A 172 -19.31 1.55 -6.85
N PRO A 173 -18.58 0.42 -6.66
CA PRO A 173 -17.24 0.28 -7.21
C PRO A 173 -17.20 0.30 -8.74
N VAL A 174 -18.12 -0.39 -9.43
CA VAL A 174 -18.10 -0.48 -10.89
C VAL A 174 -18.28 0.88 -11.56
N PRO A 175 -19.29 1.69 -11.25
CA PRO A 175 -19.40 3.06 -11.77
C PRO A 175 -18.22 3.94 -11.37
N GLY A 176 -17.70 3.79 -10.14
CA GLY A 176 -16.53 4.53 -9.67
C GLY A 176 -15.28 4.25 -10.51
N PHE A 177 -14.99 2.99 -10.83
CA PHE A 177 -13.88 2.62 -11.72
C PHE A 177 -14.09 3.13 -13.14
N LEU A 178 -15.28 2.96 -13.70
CA LEU A 178 -15.60 3.44 -15.06
C LEU A 178 -15.42 4.96 -15.15
N ALA A 179 -15.92 5.70 -14.17
CA ALA A 179 -15.76 7.14 -14.10
C ALA A 179 -14.27 7.54 -13.95
N GLY A 180 -13.50 6.83 -13.10
CA GLY A 180 -12.08 7.05 -12.93
C GLY A 180 -11.27 6.80 -14.20
N PHE A 181 -11.52 5.68 -14.90
CA PHE A 181 -10.86 5.38 -16.16
C PHE A 181 -11.25 6.38 -17.28
N TRP A 182 -12.52 6.73 -17.38
CA TRP A 182 -12.99 7.76 -18.31
C TRP A 182 -12.33 9.12 -18.02
N ALA A 183 -12.28 9.55 -16.77
CA ALA A 183 -11.65 10.80 -16.37
C ALA A 183 -10.14 10.80 -16.69
N ALA A 184 -9.45 9.70 -16.40
CA ALA A 184 -8.03 9.56 -16.73
C ALA A 184 -7.80 9.66 -18.25
N GLU A 185 -8.62 9.01 -19.07
CA GLU A 185 -8.50 9.07 -20.52
C GLU A 185 -8.82 10.46 -21.09
N ARG A 186 -9.83 11.16 -20.51
CA ARG A 186 -10.30 12.46 -20.99
C ARG A 186 -9.43 13.63 -20.57
N TYR A 187 -8.83 13.58 -19.36
CA TYR A 187 -8.21 14.76 -18.74
C TYR A 187 -6.70 14.62 -18.50
N ARG A 188 -6.10 13.43 -18.61
CA ARG A 188 -4.68 13.20 -18.34
C ARG A 188 -3.74 14.15 -19.11
N ASP A 189 -4.01 14.36 -20.40
CA ASP A 189 -3.17 15.21 -21.24
C ASP A 189 -3.35 16.72 -20.93
N ARG A 190 -4.48 17.08 -20.31
CA ARG A 190 -4.80 18.46 -19.92
C ARG A 190 -4.33 18.82 -18.52
N ILE A 191 -4.39 17.85 -17.61
CA ILE A 191 -4.03 18.03 -16.19
C ILE A 191 -2.76 17.25 -15.93
N ARG A 192 -1.62 17.90 -16.07
CA ARG A 192 -0.32 17.24 -15.89
C ARG A 192 0.04 17.08 -14.42
N PRO A 193 0.74 16.00 -14.04
CA PRO A 193 1.37 15.88 -12.73
C PRO A 193 2.33 17.05 -12.49
N GLY A 194 2.43 17.48 -11.23
CA GLY A 194 3.33 18.57 -10.86
C GLY A 194 3.63 18.58 -9.36
N PRO A 195 4.58 19.38 -8.88
CA PRO A 195 4.93 19.44 -7.46
C PRO A 195 3.79 20.01 -6.61
N GLY A 196 3.77 19.64 -5.33
CA GLY A 196 2.81 20.12 -4.35
C GLY A 196 1.36 19.65 -4.59
N TRP A 197 0.42 20.29 -3.90
CA TRP A 197 -1.00 19.91 -3.94
C TRP A 197 -1.71 20.23 -5.27
N ARG A 198 -1.26 21.27 -5.97
CA ARG A 198 -1.83 21.65 -7.28
C ARG A 198 -1.59 20.61 -8.37
N GLY A 199 -0.50 19.86 -8.29
CA GLY A 199 -0.21 18.77 -9.20
C GLY A 199 -0.85 17.41 -8.81
N LEU A 200 -1.53 17.36 -7.65
CA LEU A 200 -2.15 16.12 -7.17
C LEU A 200 -3.20 15.54 -8.15
N PRO A 201 -4.12 16.34 -8.73
CA PRO A 201 -5.09 15.79 -9.68
C PRO A 201 -4.43 15.11 -10.89
N GLY A 202 -3.36 15.72 -11.44
CA GLY A 202 -2.59 15.11 -12.53
C GLY A 202 -1.91 13.80 -12.11
N SER A 203 -1.32 13.76 -10.90
CA SER A 203 -0.74 12.51 -10.37
C SER A 203 -1.79 11.41 -10.14
N VAL A 204 -3.02 11.77 -9.74
CA VAL A 204 -4.13 10.82 -9.62
C VAL A 204 -4.51 10.26 -10.98
N LEU A 205 -4.70 11.11 -11.99
CA LEU A 205 -5.05 10.66 -13.35
C LEU A 205 -3.95 9.76 -13.94
N GLU A 206 -2.68 10.11 -13.75
CA GLU A 206 -1.55 9.29 -14.20
C GLU A 206 -1.48 7.97 -13.42
N SER A 207 -1.78 7.96 -12.12
CA SER A 207 -1.84 6.74 -11.32
C SER A 207 -2.91 5.76 -11.83
N VAL A 208 -4.08 6.26 -12.22
CA VAL A 208 -5.15 5.46 -12.84
C VAL A 208 -4.69 4.87 -14.17
N HIS A 209 -3.94 5.63 -14.97
CA HIS A 209 -3.36 5.12 -16.21
C HIS A 209 -2.35 4.00 -15.96
N LEU A 210 -1.47 4.12 -14.96
CA LEU A 210 -0.56 3.04 -14.57
C LEU A 210 -1.31 1.76 -14.16
N ILE A 211 -2.40 1.91 -13.40
CA ILE A 211 -3.27 0.78 -13.03
C ILE A 211 -3.89 0.14 -14.26
N ARG A 212 -4.38 0.94 -15.22
CA ARG A 212 -4.91 0.43 -16.48
C ARG A 212 -3.89 -0.42 -17.23
N ILE A 213 -2.62 0.01 -17.29
CA ILE A 213 -1.54 -0.77 -17.94
C ILE A 213 -1.38 -2.16 -17.28
N LEU A 214 -1.51 -2.24 -15.95
CA LEU A 214 -1.41 -3.52 -15.24
C LEU A 214 -2.53 -4.50 -15.66
N PHE A 215 -3.75 -4.00 -15.82
CA PHE A 215 -4.91 -4.83 -16.19
C PHE A 215 -4.96 -5.14 -17.70
N THR A 216 -4.52 -4.22 -18.56
CA THR A 216 -4.54 -4.44 -20.02
C THR A 216 -3.39 -5.32 -20.51
N HIS A 217 -2.33 -5.50 -19.73
CA HIS A 217 -1.19 -6.36 -20.08
C HIS A 217 -0.97 -7.47 -19.03
N PRO A 218 -1.94 -8.39 -18.85
CA PRO A 218 -1.90 -9.38 -17.76
C PRO A 218 -0.72 -10.36 -17.86
N ARG A 219 -0.27 -10.69 -19.07
CA ARG A 219 0.92 -11.56 -19.25
C ARG A 219 2.19 -10.97 -18.66
N ARG A 220 2.34 -9.65 -18.69
CA ARG A 220 3.53 -8.95 -18.20
C ARG A 220 3.39 -8.51 -16.73
N TRP A 221 2.22 -8.07 -16.33
CA TRP A 221 1.97 -7.41 -15.06
C TRP A 221 0.97 -8.12 -14.15
N GLY A 222 0.41 -9.27 -14.60
CA GLY A 222 -0.60 -10.01 -13.85
C GLY A 222 -0.19 -10.37 -12.43
N TYR A 223 1.10 -10.60 -12.20
CA TYR A 223 1.63 -10.87 -10.87
C TYR A 223 1.41 -9.72 -9.87
N ALA A 224 1.22 -8.48 -10.34
CA ALA A 224 0.98 -7.33 -9.46
C ALA A 224 -0.44 -7.34 -8.89
N TRP A 225 -1.45 -7.46 -9.74
CA TRP A 225 -2.84 -7.50 -9.26
C TRP A 225 -3.21 -8.85 -8.63
N LEU A 226 -2.62 -9.97 -9.10
CA LEU A 226 -2.75 -11.26 -8.41
C LEU A 226 -2.08 -11.24 -7.04
N GLY A 227 -0.92 -10.60 -6.92
CA GLY A 227 -0.27 -10.37 -5.63
C GLY A 227 -1.13 -9.56 -4.68
N MET A 228 -1.81 -8.52 -5.17
CA MET A 228 -2.72 -7.72 -4.36
C MET A 228 -4.00 -8.50 -4.00
N ALA A 229 -4.52 -9.33 -4.91
CA ALA A 229 -5.65 -10.21 -4.61
C ALA A 229 -5.28 -11.24 -3.54
N LEU A 230 -4.09 -11.86 -3.66
CA LEU A 230 -3.56 -12.77 -2.65
C LEU A 230 -3.41 -12.07 -1.29
N PHE A 231 -2.89 -10.83 -1.29
CA PHE A 231 -2.78 -10.03 -0.06
C PHE A 231 -4.14 -9.89 0.63
N TRP A 232 -5.17 -9.38 -0.05
CA TRP A 232 -6.48 -9.16 0.54
C TRP A 232 -7.19 -10.45 0.96
N THR A 233 -7.04 -11.51 0.16
CA THR A 233 -7.60 -12.83 0.50
C THR A 233 -6.95 -13.36 1.77
N MET A 234 -5.64 -13.28 1.89
CA MET A 234 -4.93 -13.80 3.06
C MET A 234 -5.12 -12.92 4.31
N GLU A 235 -5.29 -11.62 4.17
CA GLU A 235 -5.71 -10.74 5.28
C GLU A 235 -7.11 -11.14 5.79
N ALA A 236 -8.06 -11.40 4.89
CA ALA A 236 -9.38 -11.89 5.27
C ALA A 236 -9.30 -13.28 5.92
N VAL A 237 -8.48 -14.19 5.41
CA VAL A 237 -8.21 -15.51 6.01
C VAL A 237 -7.60 -15.36 7.41
N THR A 238 -6.73 -14.37 7.63
CA THR A 238 -6.17 -14.11 8.97
C THR A 238 -7.26 -13.69 9.95
N VAL A 239 -8.18 -12.82 9.54
CA VAL A 239 -9.34 -12.45 10.38
C VAL A 239 -10.25 -13.66 10.62
N TRP A 240 -10.51 -14.46 9.58
CA TRP A 240 -11.31 -15.68 9.68
C TRP A 240 -10.72 -16.68 10.67
N ALA A 241 -9.42 -16.93 10.55
CA ALA A 241 -8.71 -17.82 11.48
C ALA A 241 -8.73 -17.28 12.91
N GLY A 242 -8.68 -15.96 13.09
CA GLY A 242 -8.85 -15.31 14.38
C GLY A 242 -10.23 -15.59 15.00
N LEU A 243 -11.30 -15.51 14.21
CA LEU A 243 -12.65 -15.86 14.69
C LEU A 243 -12.79 -17.35 14.98
N ALA A 244 -12.24 -18.20 14.09
CA ALA A 244 -12.28 -19.65 14.23
C ALA A 244 -11.50 -20.13 15.47
N ALA A 245 -10.40 -19.47 15.82
CA ALA A 245 -9.64 -19.74 17.03
C ALA A 245 -10.45 -19.52 18.33
N PHE A 246 -11.52 -18.73 18.25
CA PHE A 246 -12.48 -18.53 19.34
C PHE A 246 -13.79 -19.29 19.13
N GLY A 247 -13.76 -20.35 18.32
CA GLY A 247 -14.88 -21.28 18.12
C GLY A 247 -15.98 -20.77 17.18
N TYR A 248 -15.73 -19.71 16.39
CA TYR A 248 -16.71 -19.17 15.46
C TYR A 248 -16.18 -19.11 14.01
N PRO A 249 -16.17 -20.22 13.28
CA PRO A 249 -15.80 -20.23 11.86
C PRO A 249 -16.92 -19.59 11.03
N MET A 250 -16.83 -18.28 10.83
CA MET A 250 -17.81 -17.49 10.08
C MET A 250 -17.85 -17.92 8.60
N ASN A 251 -19.02 -17.81 7.94
CA ASN A 251 -19.12 -17.99 6.50
C ASN A 251 -18.19 -17.03 5.75
N GLY A 252 -17.47 -17.53 4.74
CA GLY A 252 -16.43 -16.74 4.05
C GLY A 252 -16.97 -15.52 3.31
N ALA A 253 -18.20 -15.56 2.78
CA ALA A 253 -18.80 -14.41 2.09
C ALA A 253 -19.22 -13.32 3.09
N ASP A 254 -19.86 -13.70 4.19
CA ASP A 254 -20.26 -12.79 5.27
C ASP A 254 -19.04 -12.11 5.89
N LEU A 255 -17.99 -12.91 6.15
CA LEU A 255 -16.72 -12.42 6.62
C LEU A 255 -16.11 -11.41 5.64
N PHE A 256 -16.05 -11.75 4.34
CA PHE A 256 -15.35 -10.91 3.38
C PHE A 256 -16.04 -9.56 3.20
N VAL A 257 -17.38 -9.50 3.20
CA VAL A 257 -18.12 -8.23 3.14
C VAL A 257 -17.89 -7.41 4.42
N GLY A 258 -17.93 -8.04 5.59
CA GLY A 258 -17.62 -7.38 6.86
C GLY A 258 -16.18 -6.87 6.91
N PHE A 259 -15.22 -7.70 6.49
CA PHE A 259 -13.81 -7.36 6.39
C PHE A 259 -13.55 -6.20 5.42
N ALA A 260 -14.10 -6.25 4.20
CA ALA A 260 -13.95 -5.20 3.20
C ALA A 260 -14.55 -3.88 3.71
N THR A 261 -15.73 -3.93 4.33
CA THR A 261 -16.38 -2.75 4.94
C THR A 261 -15.55 -2.17 6.07
N GLY A 262 -15.01 -3.03 6.95
CA GLY A 262 -14.19 -2.61 8.09
C GLY A 262 -12.84 -2.02 7.69
N THR A 263 -12.28 -2.43 6.53
CA THR A 263 -10.92 -2.03 6.11
C THR A 263 -10.88 -0.90 5.09
N VAL A 264 -11.93 -0.70 4.28
CA VAL A 264 -11.93 0.29 3.18
C VAL A 264 -11.63 1.72 3.65
N PHE A 265 -12.10 2.11 4.83
CA PHE A 265 -11.95 3.48 5.35
C PHE A 265 -10.75 3.67 6.28
N THR A 266 -9.96 2.65 6.55
CA THR A 266 -9.06 2.68 7.71
C THR A 266 -7.59 2.63 7.36
N ARG A 267 -7.21 1.95 6.27
CA ARG A 267 -5.80 1.60 6.05
C ARG A 267 -4.92 2.76 5.56
N ARG A 268 -5.42 3.56 4.61
CA ARG A 268 -4.64 4.69 4.04
C ARG A 268 -5.30 6.05 4.20
N THR A 269 -6.58 6.07 4.51
CA THR A 269 -7.37 7.29 4.66
C THR A 269 -7.46 7.78 6.09
N GLY A 270 -7.25 6.90 7.06
CA GLY A 270 -7.29 7.24 8.47
C GLY A 270 -5.99 7.91 8.96
N PRO A 271 -6.07 8.84 9.91
CA PRO A 271 -4.90 9.35 10.60
C PRO A 271 -4.15 8.21 11.28
N LEU A 272 -2.83 8.30 11.37
CA LEU A 272 -1.96 7.27 11.97
C LEU A 272 -2.16 5.86 11.36
N ALA A 273 -2.39 5.79 10.05
CA ALA A 273 -2.67 4.54 9.31
C ALA A 273 -3.85 3.72 9.89
N GLY A 274 -4.87 4.41 10.42
CA GLY A 274 -6.05 3.78 10.98
C GLY A 274 -5.86 3.18 12.37
N ALA A 275 -4.78 3.53 13.09
CA ALA A 275 -4.59 3.09 14.47
C ALA A 275 -5.80 3.46 15.33
N GLY A 276 -6.35 2.50 16.06
CA GLY A 276 -7.57 2.64 16.83
C GLY A 276 -8.86 2.58 16.00
N VAL A 277 -8.90 3.17 14.80
CA VAL A 277 -10.11 3.18 13.96
C VAL A 277 -10.43 1.78 13.45
N LEU A 278 -9.44 1.07 12.90
CA LEU A 278 -9.64 -0.31 12.43
C LEU A 278 -10.06 -1.24 13.57
N THR A 279 -9.51 -1.05 14.75
CA THR A 279 -9.81 -1.83 15.96
C THR A 279 -11.25 -1.62 16.46
N VAL A 280 -11.91 -0.52 16.05
CA VAL A 280 -13.33 -0.27 16.32
C VAL A 280 -14.20 -0.71 15.14
N VAL A 281 -13.88 -0.26 13.94
CA VAL A 281 -14.75 -0.44 12.76
C VAL A 281 -14.81 -1.88 12.28
N LEU A 282 -13.67 -2.60 12.30
CA LEU A 282 -13.63 -3.98 11.81
C LEU A 282 -14.46 -4.95 12.69
N PRO A 283 -14.32 -4.97 14.04
CA PRO A 283 -15.20 -5.82 14.86
C PRO A 283 -16.68 -5.45 14.72
N ALA A 284 -17.00 -4.16 14.62
CA ALA A 284 -18.37 -3.71 14.41
C ALA A 284 -18.94 -4.19 13.07
N ALA A 285 -18.15 -4.14 11.99
CA ALA A 285 -18.57 -4.65 10.69
C ALA A 285 -18.74 -6.17 10.68
N ILE A 286 -17.81 -6.92 11.31
CA ILE A 286 -17.89 -8.38 11.46
C ILE A 286 -19.12 -8.77 12.32
N TRP A 287 -19.38 -8.05 13.40
CA TRP A 287 -20.59 -8.25 14.21
C TRP A 287 -21.87 -7.97 13.42
N ALA A 288 -21.93 -6.87 12.68
CA ALA A 288 -23.08 -6.56 11.83
C ALA A 288 -23.32 -7.63 10.73
N CYS A 289 -22.29 -8.36 10.34
CA CYS A 289 -22.40 -9.51 9.42
C CYS A 289 -22.69 -10.84 10.13
N GLY A 290 -23.05 -10.82 11.43
CA GLY A 290 -23.61 -11.96 12.16
C GLY A 290 -22.71 -12.64 13.18
N ALA A 291 -21.45 -12.23 13.36
CA ALA A 291 -20.60 -12.78 14.41
C ALA A 291 -21.04 -12.27 15.80
N PRO A 292 -20.94 -13.07 16.87
CA PRO A 292 -21.12 -12.58 18.23
C PRO A 292 -20.12 -11.47 18.54
N PHE A 293 -20.57 -10.36 19.14
CA PHE A 293 -19.73 -9.14 19.27
C PHE A 293 -18.44 -9.39 20.06
N ALA A 294 -18.49 -10.14 21.16
CA ALA A 294 -17.29 -10.47 21.94
C ALA A 294 -16.28 -11.32 21.14
N VAL A 295 -16.77 -12.24 20.31
CA VAL A 295 -15.92 -13.05 19.41
C VAL A 295 -15.32 -12.18 18.31
N ALA A 296 -16.11 -11.26 17.72
CA ALA A 296 -15.62 -10.31 16.73
C ALA A 296 -14.50 -9.44 17.31
N VAL A 297 -14.65 -8.93 18.54
CA VAL A 297 -13.63 -8.15 19.26
C VAL A 297 -12.38 -9.00 19.51
N ALA A 298 -12.52 -10.22 20.02
CA ALA A 298 -11.38 -11.11 20.32
C ALA A 298 -10.65 -11.55 19.04
N GLY A 299 -11.39 -11.95 17.98
CA GLY A 299 -10.82 -12.38 16.70
C GLY A 299 -10.06 -11.26 15.99
N VAL A 300 -10.64 -10.06 15.96
CA VAL A 300 -9.95 -8.87 15.40
C VAL A 300 -8.76 -8.47 16.27
N PHE A 301 -8.84 -8.63 17.58
CA PHE A 301 -7.68 -8.40 18.45
C PHE A 301 -6.53 -9.36 18.12
N ALA A 302 -6.80 -10.66 17.96
CA ALA A 302 -5.79 -11.64 17.55
C ALA A 302 -5.17 -11.28 16.18
N TYR A 303 -5.99 -10.91 15.21
CA TYR A 303 -5.52 -10.37 13.93
C TYR A 303 -4.62 -9.15 14.11
N ARG A 304 -5.02 -8.18 14.94
CA ARG A 304 -4.26 -6.95 15.18
C ARG A 304 -2.92 -7.21 15.87
N VAL A 305 -2.86 -8.16 16.78
CA VAL A 305 -1.58 -8.58 17.40
C VAL A 305 -0.58 -9.00 16.32
N LEU A 306 -1.01 -9.72 15.32
CA LEU A 306 -0.14 -10.20 14.24
C LEU A 306 0.07 -9.14 13.15
N ALA A 307 -0.99 -8.49 12.68
CA ALA A 307 -0.91 -7.56 11.54
C ALA A 307 -0.42 -6.15 11.91
N PHE A 308 -0.48 -5.77 13.19
CA PHE A 308 -0.05 -4.46 13.68
C PHE A 308 1.20 -4.54 14.55
N TRP A 309 1.18 -5.35 15.63
CA TRP A 309 2.26 -5.37 16.61
C TRP A 309 3.50 -6.14 16.13
N LEU A 310 3.30 -7.26 15.43
CA LEU A 310 4.42 -8.07 14.94
C LEU A 310 5.24 -7.38 13.85
N PRO A 311 4.67 -6.64 12.88
CA PRO A 311 5.47 -5.90 11.90
C PRO A 311 6.25 -4.71 12.45
N MET A 312 5.91 -4.17 13.63
CA MET A 312 6.62 -3.06 14.25
C MET A 312 8.13 -3.29 14.40
N PRO A 313 8.59 -4.35 15.08
CA PRO A 313 10.03 -4.61 15.19
C PRO A 313 10.66 -4.91 13.83
N LEU A 314 9.95 -5.54 12.90
CA LEU A 314 10.45 -5.79 11.54
C LEU A 314 10.68 -4.49 10.77
N SER A 315 9.81 -3.50 10.94
CA SER A 315 9.99 -2.18 10.32
C SER A 315 11.21 -1.44 10.87
N LEU A 316 11.47 -1.55 12.16
CA LEU A 316 12.69 -0.99 12.78
C LEU A 316 13.95 -1.67 12.23
N ALA A 317 13.92 -2.99 12.04
CA ALA A 317 15.02 -3.75 11.44
C ALA A 317 15.27 -3.39 9.96
N ALA A 318 14.27 -2.89 9.24
CA ALA A 318 14.40 -2.44 7.85
C ALA A 318 15.05 -1.04 7.70
N LEU A 319 15.04 -0.20 8.75
CA LEU A 319 15.56 1.17 8.70
C LEU A 319 17.02 1.31 8.24
N PRO A 320 17.99 0.45 8.64
CA PRO A 320 19.36 0.52 8.15
C PRO A 320 19.45 0.38 6.63
N THR A 321 18.68 -0.55 6.04
CA THR A 321 18.63 -0.77 4.57
C THR A 321 18.08 0.46 3.85
N LEU A 322 17.03 1.09 4.36
CA LEU A 322 16.46 2.32 3.79
C LEU A 322 17.46 3.49 3.87
N ARG A 323 18.20 3.61 4.97
CA ARG A 323 19.25 4.63 5.12
C ARG A 323 20.40 4.41 4.14
N ALA A 324 20.81 3.15 3.91
CA ALA A 324 21.83 2.80 2.94
C ALA A 324 21.40 3.13 1.50
N MET A 325 20.13 2.90 1.15
CA MET A 325 19.57 3.29 -0.14
C MET A 325 19.69 4.81 -0.37
N ASN A 326 19.31 5.61 0.63
CA ASN A 326 19.38 7.06 0.55
C ASN A 326 20.83 7.58 0.43
N ALA A 327 21.76 7.02 1.19
CA ALA A 327 23.16 7.36 1.11
C ALA A 327 23.76 7.07 -0.28
N ALA A 328 23.41 5.93 -0.88
CA ALA A 328 23.86 5.55 -2.22
C ALA A 328 23.35 6.52 -3.30
N THR A 329 22.11 6.99 -3.21
CA THR A 329 21.53 7.98 -4.13
C THR A 329 22.21 9.34 -3.99
N TYR A 330 22.44 9.81 -2.76
CA TYR A 330 23.14 11.04 -2.48
C TYR A 330 24.58 11.06 -3.06
N HIS A 331 25.29 9.93 -2.96
CA HIS A 331 26.61 9.80 -3.57
C HIS A 331 26.57 9.77 -5.10
N ARG A 332 25.54 9.18 -5.69
CA ARG A 332 25.36 9.13 -7.15
C ARG A 332 25.06 10.52 -7.72
N GLU A 333 24.27 11.34 -7.06
CA GLU A 333 23.99 12.72 -7.47
C GLU A 333 25.21 13.64 -7.39
N LYS A 334 26.08 13.41 -6.41
CA LYS A 334 27.34 14.17 -6.26
C LYS A 334 28.47 13.72 -7.17
N SER A 335 28.40 12.52 -7.75
CA SER A 335 29.44 11.96 -8.63
C SER A 335 29.39 12.39 -10.12
N PRO A 336 28.32 13.00 -10.69
CA PRO A 336 28.36 13.42 -12.09
C PRO A 336 29.42 14.47 -12.38
N LEU A 337 29.92 15.18 -11.38
CA LEU A 337 30.97 16.21 -11.55
C LEU A 337 32.38 15.62 -11.75
N LEU A 338 32.57 14.32 -11.54
CA LEU A 338 33.89 13.69 -11.69
C LEU A 338 34.04 12.87 -12.99
N THR A 339 32.96 12.62 -13.72
CA THR A 339 32.98 11.87 -15.00
C THR A 339 32.95 12.76 -16.24
N SER A 340 32.76 14.05 -16.12
CA SER A 340 32.93 15.01 -17.20
C SER A 340 34.41 15.49 -17.26
N ARG A 341 35.34 14.53 -17.37
CA ARG A 341 36.67 14.86 -17.89
C ARG A 341 36.50 15.11 -19.39
N PRO A 342 36.73 16.31 -19.90
CA PRO A 342 36.71 16.49 -21.35
C PRO A 342 37.83 15.61 -21.91
N LEU A 343 37.47 14.70 -22.80
CA LEU A 343 38.43 14.04 -23.67
C LEU A 343 39.01 15.13 -24.61
N THR A 344 39.88 15.97 -24.08
CA THR A 344 40.77 16.80 -24.87
C THR A 344 41.86 15.89 -25.43
N GLY A 345 41.63 15.41 -26.63
CA GLY A 345 42.60 14.54 -27.30
C GLY A 345 42.01 13.82 -28.52
N ALA A 346 41.26 14.53 -29.37
CA ALA A 346 40.97 14.07 -30.72
C ALA A 346 41.28 15.16 -31.72
N ALA A 347 42.23 14.88 -32.58
CA ALA A 347 42.69 15.71 -33.69
C ALA A 347 41.55 16.14 -34.64
N PRO A 348 41.66 17.26 -35.37
CA PRO A 348 40.63 17.73 -36.28
C PRO A 348 40.54 16.78 -37.50
N SER A 349 39.45 16.04 -37.62
CA SER A 349 39.16 15.27 -38.82
C SER A 349 38.21 16.07 -39.72
N ARG A 350 38.77 16.48 -40.85
CA ARG A 350 38.20 16.84 -42.16
C ARG A 350 36.69 17.11 -42.24
N ALA A 351 36.44 18.35 -42.67
CA ALA A 351 35.21 18.80 -43.28
C ALA A 351 34.70 17.83 -44.36
N LEU A 352 33.46 17.38 -44.22
CA LEU A 352 32.66 16.82 -45.30
C LEU A 352 31.49 17.75 -45.60
N ALA A 353 31.35 18.08 -46.87
CA ALA A 353 30.40 19.02 -47.46
C ALA A 353 28.92 18.59 -47.26
N PRO A 354 27.98 19.55 -47.33
CA PRO A 354 26.56 19.23 -47.17
C PRO A 354 26.00 18.64 -48.48
N LEU A 355 25.41 17.45 -48.37
CA LEU A 355 24.54 16.89 -49.40
C LEU A 355 23.10 17.37 -49.20
N THR A 356 22.68 18.29 -50.00
CA THR A 356 21.28 18.65 -50.23
C THR A 356 20.62 17.57 -51.09
N GLY A 357 19.55 16.93 -50.56
CA GLY A 357 18.65 16.07 -51.35
C GLY A 357 17.24 16.12 -50.78
N PRO A 358 16.20 16.14 -51.64
CA PRO A 358 14.84 16.53 -51.24
C PRO A 358 14.02 15.42 -50.56
N CYS A 359 13.12 15.87 -49.71
CA CYS A 359 12.11 15.08 -49.02
C CYS A 359 11.21 14.28 -49.98
N GLY A 360 11.04 12.99 -49.78
CA GLY A 360 9.96 12.17 -50.29
C GLY A 360 9.10 11.61 -49.14
N PRO A 361 7.76 11.57 -49.24
CA PRO A 361 6.89 11.14 -48.18
C PRO A 361 6.62 9.62 -48.24
N GLY A 362 6.57 9.01 -47.07
CA GLY A 362 5.84 7.75 -46.92
C GLY A 362 6.68 6.51 -46.63
N ALA A 363 6.67 6.08 -45.36
CA ALA A 363 6.70 4.66 -45.04
C ALA A 363 6.15 4.44 -43.60
N PRO A 364 5.40 3.35 -43.36
CA PRO A 364 4.63 3.13 -42.15
C PRO A 364 5.46 2.49 -41.04
N TYR A 365 5.10 2.79 -39.81
CA TYR A 365 5.68 2.20 -38.60
C TYR A 365 5.39 0.70 -38.54
N ALA A 366 6.41 -0.12 -38.57
CA ALA A 366 6.37 -1.53 -38.20
C ALA A 366 6.58 -1.65 -36.68
N LEU A 367 5.66 -2.36 -36.05
CA LEU A 367 5.65 -2.85 -34.69
C LEU A 367 6.82 -3.84 -34.46
N ILE A 368 7.58 -3.63 -33.38
CA ILE A 368 8.15 -4.71 -32.57
C ILE A 368 7.92 -4.37 -31.08
#